data_6a6e24aaf5669895b2e0e77ee6b8288a
#
_entry.id   6a6e24aaf5669895b2e0e77ee6b8288a
#
_cell.length_a   1.000
_cell.length_b   1.000
_cell.length_c   1.000
_cell.angle_alpha   90.00
_cell.angle_beta   90.00
_cell.angle_gamma   90.00
#
_symmetry.space_group_name_H-M   'P 1'
#
loop_
_entity.id
_entity.type
_entity.pdbx_description
1 polymer ?
#
loop_
_entity_poly.entity_id
_entity_poly.type
_entity_poly.pdbx_seq_one_letter_code
_entity_poly.pdbx_strand_id
1 'polypeptide(L)'
;MQPVDTTSTRRTALIARACRLIETSESLPSLDQLAAELAVSRFHLHRLFKAETGLTPKAYASAFRAQRLRERLQGEAATVTEALFDAGYNSNSRFYEGAGQRLGMLPKQYRARGAGATIYFAVGQCALGAILVAQSARGVCAIFLGDDPAQLLNDLQDQFANAELIGADSRFEQLIAQVVGFVEQPALGLNLPLDVQGTAFQERVWQALREVPAGQRVSYTDIAERIGAPKAVRAVALACAANRIAVAIPCHRVVRRDGDLSGYRWGVERKRQLLERETALP
;
A
#
# COMPACT_ATOMS: atom_id res chain seq x y z
N MET A 1 -13.49 35.38 -16.91
CA MET A 1 -12.35 35.22 -16.03
C MET A 1 -12.91 35.07 -14.61
N GLN A 2 -13.09 33.86 -14.12
CA GLN A 2 -13.62 33.63 -12.76
C GLN A 2 -12.55 34.04 -11.73
N PRO A 3 -12.91 34.70 -10.61
CA PRO A 3 -11.96 35.07 -9.57
C PRO A 3 -11.41 33.78 -8.95
N VAL A 4 -10.08 33.62 -8.98
CA VAL A 4 -9.38 32.56 -8.27
C VAL A 4 -9.70 32.72 -6.79
N ASP A 5 -10.32 31.71 -6.17
CA ASP A 5 -10.66 31.71 -4.75
C ASP A 5 -9.36 31.82 -3.91
N THR A 6 -9.05 33.06 -3.54
CA THR A 6 -7.84 33.42 -2.77
C THR A 6 -7.77 32.69 -1.42
N THR A 7 -8.92 32.26 -0.88
CA THR A 7 -9.02 31.54 0.39
C THR A 7 -8.53 30.09 0.22
N SER A 8 -8.91 29.43 -0.88
CA SER A 8 -8.46 28.07 -1.21
C SER A 8 -6.95 28.05 -1.43
N THR A 9 -6.42 29.00 -2.19
CA THR A 9 -4.98 29.12 -2.49
C THR A 9 -4.15 29.33 -1.21
N ARG A 10 -4.62 30.17 -0.28
CA ARG A 10 -3.94 30.41 1.01
C ARG A 10 -3.92 29.16 1.89
N ARG A 11 -5.00 28.38 1.93
CA ARG A 11 -5.09 27.11 2.68
C ARG A 11 -4.10 26.09 2.14
N THR A 12 -4.09 25.89 0.83
CA THR A 12 -3.16 24.97 0.16
C THR A 12 -1.70 25.37 0.39
N ALA A 13 -1.37 26.67 0.32
CA ALA A 13 -0.03 27.16 0.59
C ALA A 13 0.40 26.93 2.05
N LEU A 14 -0.51 27.13 3.01
CA LEU A 14 -0.25 26.88 4.43
C LEU A 14 0.05 25.39 4.67
N ILE A 15 -0.73 24.50 4.08
CA ILE A 15 -0.52 23.06 4.26
C ILE A 15 0.73 22.59 3.54
N ALA A 16 1.04 23.11 2.35
CA ALA A 16 2.30 22.83 1.67
C ALA A 16 3.51 23.26 2.52
N ARG A 17 3.41 24.39 3.24
CA ARG A 17 4.45 24.82 4.18
C ARG A 17 4.54 23.89 5.39
N ALA A 18 3.40 23.44 5.95
CA ALA A 18 3.37 22.47 7.03
C ALA A 18 4.05 21.13 6.64
N CYS A 19 3.75 20.62 5.44
CA CYS A 19 4.39 19.41 4.90
C CYS A 19 5.91 19.60 4.79
N ARG A 20 6.37 20.71 4.20
CA ARG A 20 7.81 21.01 4.12
C ARG A 20 8.49 21.07 5.49
N LEU A 21 7.87 21.69 6.48
CA LEU A 21 8.41 21.74 7.85
C LEU A 21 8.56 20.32 8.44
N ILE A 22 7.60 19.43 8.20
CA ILE A 22 7.69 18.04 8.64
C ILE A 22 8.80 17.29 7.88
N GLU A 23 8.95 17.53 6.58
CA GLU A 23 9.87 16.83 5.71
C GLU A 23 11.34 17.25 5.93
N THR A 24 11.57 18.51 6.27
CA THR A 24 12.91 19.08 6.49
C THR A 24 13.39 18.99 7.94
N SER A 25 12.52 18.68 8.88
CA SER A 25 12.88 18.60 10.30
C SER A 25 13.69 17.34 10.60
N GLU A 26 14.78 17.48 11.34
CA GLU A 26 15.58 16.36 11.84
C GLU A 26 14.81 15.52 12.87
N SER A 27 14.03 16.19 13.72
CA SER A 27 13.12 15.56 14.69
C SER A 27 11.67 15.91 14.36
N LEU A 28 10.74 15.04 14.75
CA LEU A 28 9.33 15.24 14.49
C LEU A 28 8.83 16.48 15.24
N PRO A 29 8.43 17.56 14.56
CA PRO A 29 7.84 18.70 15.24
C PRO A 29 6.48 18.29 15.83
N SER A 30 6.21 18.72 17.05
CA SER A 30 4.91 18.56 17.67
C SER A 30 3.85 19.40 16.92
N LEU A 31 2.59 19.08 17.12
CA LEU A 31 1.50 19.87 16.53
C LEU A 31 1.54 21.34 17.01
N ASP A 32 1.95 21.57 18.25
CA ASP A 32 2.06 22.91 18.83
C ASP A 32 3.23 23.69 18.20
N GLN A 33 4.36 23.05 17.96
CA GLN A 33 5.49 23.65 17.22
C GLN A 33 5.13 24.01 15.78
N LEU A 34 4.48 23.10 15.06
CA LEU A 34 4.01 23.37 13.70
C LEU A 34 3.00 24.53 13.67
N ALA A 35 2.08 24.58 14.62
CA ALA A 35 1.08 25.62 14.72
C ALA A 35 1.71 26.98 15.01
N ALA A 36 2.71 27.04 15.90
CA ALA A 36 3.46 28.24 16.22
C ALA A 36 4.23 28.77 15.00
N GLU A 37 4.98 27.90 14.29
CA GLU A 37 5.73 28.25 13.08
C GLU A 37 4.84 28.77 11.94
N LEU A 38 3.61 28.29 11.88
CA LEU A 38 2.64 28.68 10.86
C LEU A 38 1.71 29.81 11.29
N ALA A 39 1.87 30.32 12.51
CA ALA A 39 1.05 31.36 13.11
C ALA A 39 -0.46 31.06 13.09
N VAL A 40 -0.82 29.79 13.40
CA VAL A 40 -2.21 29.33 13.46
C VAL A 40 -2.47 28.54 14.75
N SER A 41 -3.73 28.41 15.15
CA SER A 41 -4.05 27.54 16.29
C SER A 41 -3.87 26.06 15.93
N ARG A 42 -3.45 25.24 16.91
CA ARG A 42 -3.28 23.79 16.73
C ARG A 42 -4.54 23.08 16.22
N PHE A 43 -5.72 23.52 16.68
CA PHE A 43 -6.98 22.95 16.25
C PHE A 43 -7.31 23.30 14.80
N HIS A 44 -7.01 24.54 14.40
CA HIS A 44 -7.19 24.97 13.01
C HIS A 44 -6.24 24.22 12.07
N LEU A 45 -4.94 24.15 12.44
CA LEU A 45 -3.95 23.38 11.68
C LEU A 45 -4.34 21.92 11.53
N HIS A 46 -4.70 21.24 12.62
CA HIS A 46 -5.07 19.83 12.59
C HIS A 46 -6.27 19.57 11.65
N ARG A 47 -7.33 20.38 11.78
CA ARG A 47 -8.53 20.24 10.94
C ARG A 47 -8.23 20.53 9.47
N LEU A 48 -7.52 21.64 9.21
CA LEU A 48 -7.18 22.05 7.86
C LEU A 48 -6.22 21.05 7.19
N PHE A 49 -5.20 20.59 7.91
CA PHE A 49 -4.24 19.60 7.42
C PHE A 49 -4.95 18.30 7.05
N LYS A 50 -5.87 17.82 7.91
CA LYS A 50 -6.67 16.62 7.64
C LYS A 50 -7.60 16.82 6.45
N ALA A 51 -8.21 18.01 6.30
CA ALA A 51 -9.10 18.31 5.17
C ALA A 51 -8.34 18.36 3.83
N GLU A 52 -7.11 18.90 3.82
CA GLU A 52 -6.32 19.06 2.58
C GLU A 52 -5.52 17.81 2.22
N THR A 53 -4.96 17.08 3.21
CA THR A 53 -4.08 15.91 2.96
C THR A 53 -4.77 14.57 3.20
N GLY A 54 -5.92 14.56 3.86
CA GLY A 54 -6.59 13.35 4.34
C GLY A 54 -5.93 12.68 5.54
N LEU A 55 -4.79 13.19 6.00
CA LEU A 55 -4.03 12.65 7.13
C LEU A 55 -3.96 13.68 8.26
N THR A 56 -3.83 13.21 9.48
CA THR A 56 -3.41 14.10 10.56
C THR A 56 -1.92 14.46 10.39
N PRO A 57 -1.43 15.62 10.88
CA PRO A 57 0.00 15.94 10.84
C PRO A 57 0.89 14.82 11.39
N LYS A 58 0.47 14.18 12.50
CA LYS A 58 1.18 13.04 13.09
C LYS A 58 1.22 11.82 12.17
N ALA A 59 0.10 11.49 11.50
CA ALA A 59 0.04 10.36 10.56
C ALA A 59 0.90 10.63 9.31
N TYR A 60 0.86 11.85 8.78
CA TYR A 60 1.71 12.28 7.66
C TYR A 60 3.19 12.15 8.00
N ALA A 61 3.60 12.70 9.13
CA ALA A 61 4.97 12.63 9.60
C ALA A 61 5.44 11.20 9.88
N SER A 62 4.55 10.33 10.39
CA SER A 62 4.87 8.91 10.58
C SER A 62 5.06 8.19 9.23
N ALA A 63 4.22 8.47 8.24
CA ALA A 63 4.33 7.90 6.89
C ALA A 63 5.60 8.38 6.18
N PHE A 64 5.93 9.67 6.28
CA PHE A 64 7.15 10.24 5.72
C PHE A 64 8.41 9.63 6.32
N ARG A 65 8.47 9.46 7.66
CA ARG A 65 9.61 8.78 8.31
C ARG A 65 9.73 7.32 7.90
N ALA A 66 8.63 6.61 7.78
CA ALA A 66 8.65 5.22 7.33
C ALA A 66 9.16 5.10 5.88
N GLN A 67 8.84 6.07 5.02
CA GLN A 67 9.38 6.15 3.67
C GLN A 67 10.89 6.44 3.69
N ARG A 68 11.31 7.46 4.43
CA ARG A 68 12.71 7.84 4.59
C ARG A 68 13.57 6.70 5.14
N LEU A 69 13.02 5.95 6.11
CA LEU A 69 13.68 4.76 6.64
C LEU A 69 13.86 3.68 5.56
N ARG A 70 12.84 3.43 4.73
CA ARG A 70 12.94 2.45 3.63
C ARG A 70 14.01 2.84 2.62
N GLU A 71 14.06 4.11 2.22
CA GLU A 71 15.07 4.65 1.32
C GLU A 71 16.48 4.48 1.90
N ARG A 72 16.65 4.80 3.19
CA ARG A 72 17.93 4.61 3.90
C ARG A 72 18.33 3.15 4.05
N LEU A 73 17.38 2.27 4.35
CA LEU A 73 17.65 0.83 4.45
C LEU A 73 17.99 0.17 3.10
N GLN A 74 17.62 0.77 1.98
CA GLN A 74 17.98 0.32 0.63
C GLN A 74 19.35 0.85 0.17
N GLY A 75 19.90 1.87 0.83
CA GLY A 75 21.23 2.42 0.54
C GLY A 75 22.36 1.56 1.12
N GLU A 76 23.54 1.61 0.47
CA GLU A 76 24.67 0.70 0.77
C GLU A 76 25.41 0.96 2.09
N ALA A 77 25.27 2.12 2.74
CA ALA A 77 26.20 2.58 3.76
C ALA A 77 25.69 2.60 5.22
N ALA A 78 24.38 2.52 5.49
CA ALA A 78 23.87 2.77 6.82
C ALA A 78 23.59 1.49 7.61
N THR A 79 23.98 1.45 8.89
CA THR A 79 23.48 0.44 9.82
C THR A 79 21.97 0.65 10.04
N VAL A 80 21.24 -0.38 10.48
CA VAL A 80 19.81 -0.25 10.81
C VAL A 80 19.60 0.87 11.86
N THR A 81 20.51 1.00 12.81
CA THR A 81 20.46 2.01 13.88
C THR A 81 20.63 3.42 13.29
N GLU A 82 21.60 3.64 12.44
CA GLU A 82 21.81 4.92 11.75
C GLU A 82 20.61 5.27 10.87
N ALA A 83 20.12 4.31 10.08
CA ALA A 83 18.94 4.53 9.26
C ALA A 83 17.69 4.92 10.08
N LEU A 84 17.53 4.38 11.30
CA LEU A 84 16.47 4.75 12.22
C LEU A 84 16.63 6.18 12.74
N PHE A 85 17.84 6.57 13.16
CA PHE A 85 18.10 7.93 13.62
C PHE A 85 17.95 8.94 12.48
N ASP A 86 18.49 8.67 11.30
CA ASP A 86 18.36 9.51 10.10
C ASP A 86 16.90 9.67 9.66
N ALA A 87 16.07 8.66 9.90
CA ALA A 87 14.64 8.74 9.64
C ALA A 87 13.85 9.47 10.75
N GLY A 88 14.53 9.96 11.82
CA GLY A 88 13.92 10.72 12.90
C GLY A 88 13.24 9.87 13.99
N TYR A 89 13.69 8.63 14.20
CA TYR A 89 13.23 7.79 15.31
C TYR A 89 14.16 7.94 16.52
N ASN A 90 13.64 8.44 17.62
CA ASN A 90 14.43 8.73 18.84
C ASN A 90 14.61 7.53 19.77
N SER A 91 14.07 6.36 19.44
CA SER A 91 14.15 5.15 20.26
C SER A 91 13.97 3.90 19.42
N ASN A 92 14.92 2.98 19.51
CA ASN A 92 14.88 1.67 18.88
C ASN A 92 13.71 0.82 19.41
N SER A 93 13.48 0.77 20.71
CA SER A 93 12.47 -0.10 21.33
C SER A 93 11.05 0.22 20.84
N ARG A 94 10.64 1.49 20.84
CA ARG A 94 9.32 1.91 20.35
C ARG A 94 9.13 1.73 18.85
N PHE A 95 10.24 1.70 18.10
CA PHE A 95 10.17 1.40 16.69
C PHE A 95 9.92 -0.07 16.44
N TYR A 96 10.66 -0.98 17.12
CA TYR A 96 10.52 -2.43 16.93
C TYR A 96 9.14 -2.97 17.29
N GLU A 97 8.45 -2.37 18.27
CA GLU A 97 7.05 -2.71 18.61
C GLU A 97 6.06 -2.53 17.44
N GLY A 98 6.36 -1.63 16.49
CA GLY A 98 5.51 -1.36 15.32
C GLY A 98 6.20 -1.60 13.98
N ALA A 99 7.43 -2.10 13.97
CA ALA A 99 8.23 -2.23 12.75
C ALA A 99 7.59 -3.19 11.73
N GLY A 100 7.07 -4.30 12.20
CA GLY A 100 6.38 -5.28 11.37
C GLY A 100 5.18 -4.70 10.64
N GLN A 101 4.41 -3.82 11.28
CA GLN A 101 3.26 -3.15 10.65
C GLN A 101 3.67 -2.04 9.67
N ARG A 102 4.83 -1.40 9.90
CA ARG A 102 5.29 -0.24 9.10
C ARG A 102 6.15 -0.63 7.90
N LEU A 103 6.94 -1.68 8.04
CA LEU A 103 7.84 -2.18 7.01
C LEU A 103 7.37 -3.49 6.38
N GLY A 104 6.36 -4.15 6.97
CA GLY A 104 5.91 -5.47 6.57
C GLY A 104 6.84 -6.61 7.01
N MET A 105 8.04 -6.29 7.47
CA MET A 105 9.04 -7.22 8.01
C MET A 105 9.96 -6.49 9.01
N LEU A 106 10.83 -7.23 9.71
CA LEU A 106 11.83 -6.60 10.57
C LEU A 106 12.77 -5.69 9.74
N PRO A 107 13.24 -4.54 10.27
CA PRO A 107 14.10 -3.60 9.56
C PRO A 107 15.36 -4.25 8.96
N LYS A 108 15.95 -5.20 9.69
CA LYS A 108 17.13 -5.96 9.23
C LYS A 108 16.81 -6.81 7.99
N GLN A 109 15.63 -7.44 7.95
CA GLN A 109 15.17 -8.23 6.82
C GLN A 109 14.79 -7.33 5.62
N TYR A 110 14.19 -6.17 5.89
CA TYR A 110 13.86 -5.20 4.85
C TYR A 110 15.12 -4.65 4.17
N ARG A 111 16.12 -4.23 4.95
CA ARG A 111 17.43 -3.78 4.43
C ARG A 111 18.11 -4.84 3.58
N ALA A 112 18.03 -6.08 4.02
CA ALA A 112 18.60 -7.22 3.33
C ALA A 112 17.68 -7.78 2.23
N ARG A 113 16.66 -7.04 1.77
CA ARG A 113 15.70 -7.48 0.73
C ARG A 113 15.15 -8.88 0.98
N GLY A 114 14.75 -9.15 2.22
CA GLY A 114 14.25 -10.44 2.64
C GLY A 114 15.31 -11.41 3.19
N ALA A 115 16.56 -10.98 3.38
CA ALA A 115 17.59 -11.87 3.95
C ALA A 115 17.15 -12.46 5.30
N GLY A 116 17.21 -13.77 5.40
CA GLY A 116 16.74 -14.54 6.56
C GLY A 116 15.21 -14.65 6.64
N ALA A 117 14.45 -14.23 5.60
CA ALA A 117 13.06 -14.57 5.43
C ALA A 117 12.94 -15.74 4.46
N THR A 118 12.16 -16.74 4.84
CA THR A 118 11.77 -17.83 3.94
C THR A 118 10.41 -17.48 3.33
N ILE A 119 10.32 -17.50 2.01
CA ILE A 119 9.10 -17.27 1.25
C ILE A 119 8.76 -18.54 0.50
N TYR A 120 7.63 -19.14 0.86
CA TYR A 120 7.08 -20.28 0.12
C TYR A 120 6.27 -19.76 -1.05
N PHE A 121 6.38 -20.39 -2.22
CA PHE A 121 5.62 -19.99 -3.40
C PHE A 121 5.19 -21.19 -4.22
N ALA A 122 4.10 -21.01 -4.95
CA ALA A 122 3.71 -21.93 -6.01
C ALA A 122 3.18 -21.17 -7.21
N VAL A 123 3.30 -21.76 -8.38
CA VAL A 123 2.76 -21.27 -9.65
C VAL A 123 1.69 -22.22 -10.11
N GLY A 124 0.54 -21.71 -10.50
CA GLY A 124 -0.58 -22.46 -11.03
C GLY A 124 -1.13 -21.82 -12.30
N GLN A 125 -2.20 -22.40 -12.79
CA GLN A 125 -2.99 -21.89 -13.92
C GLN A 125 -4.41 -21.58 -13.44
N CYS A 126 -4.96 -20.49 -13.96
CA CYS A 126 -6.36 -20.12 -13.79
C CYS A 126 -6.89 -19.56 -15.11
N ALA A 127 -8.17 -19.27 -15.18
CA ALA A 127 -8.78 -18.72 -16.40
C ALA A 127 -8.22 -17.32 -16.78
N LEU A 128 -7.43 -16.67 -15.91
CA LEU A 128 -6.74 -15.42 -16.22
C LEU A 128 -5.28 -15.62 -16.68
N GLY A 129 -4.85 -16.86 -16.90
CA GLY A 129 -3.47 -17.24 -17.24
C GLY A 129 -2.71 -17.79 -16.04
N ALA A 130 -1.40 -17.62 -16.02
CA ALA A 130 -0.56 -18.07 -14.93
C ALA A 130 -0.81 -17.22 -13.67
N ILE A 131 -0.79 -17.88 -12.51
CA ILE A 131 -0.91 -17.25 -11.21
C ILE A 131 0.23 -17.73 -10.31
N LEU A 132 0.89 -16.80 -9.63
CA LEU A 132 1.87 -17.08 -8.60
C LEU A 132 1.32 -16.60 -7.26
N VAL A 133 1.36 -17.47 -6.26
CA VAL A 133 1.04 -17.15 -4.87
C VAL A 133 2.29 -17.33 -4.03
N ALA A 134 2.62 -16.35 -3.17
CA ALA A 134 3.74 -16.44 -2.25
C ALA A 134 3.33 -16.07 -0.82
N GLN A 135 3.89 -16.77 0.14
CA GLN A 135 3.59 -16.65 1.55
C GLN A 135 4.87 -16.57 2.40
N SER A 136 4.89 -15.62 3.32
CA SER A 136 5.84 -15.53 4.42
C SER A 136 5.31 -16.24 5.67
N ALA A 137 6.08 -16.26 6.74
CA ALA A 137 5.63 -16.74 8.06
C ALA A 137 4.41 -15.96 8.61
N ARG A 138 4.06 -14.80 8.04
CA ARG A 138 2.99 -13.91 8.51
C ARG A 138 1.72 -13.99 7.68
N GLY A 139 1.80 -14.51 6.46
CA GLY A 139 0.67 -14.61 5.56
C GLY A 139 1.06 -14.43 4.09
N VAL A 140 0.07 -14.37 3.22
CA VAL A 140 0.27 -14.16 1.79
C VAL A 140 0.87 -12.78 1.54
N CYS A 141 2.06 -12.76 0.92
CA CYS A 141 2.84 -11.54 0.65
C CYS A 141 2.88 -11.15 -0.83
N ALA A 142 2.51 -12.07 -1.73
CA ALA A 142 2.34 -11.79 -3.15
C ALA A 142 1.29 -12.71 -3.80
N ILE A 143 0.50 -12.13 -4.69
CA ILE A 143 -0.32 -12.84 -5.68
C ILE A 143 -0.11 -12.10 -6.99
N PHE A 144 0.50 -12.76 -7.97
CA PHE A 144 0.77 -12.21 -9.30
C PHE A 144 -0.05 -12.93 -10.35
N LEU A 145 -0.45 -12.20 -11.38
CA LEU A 145 -1.15 -12.73 -12.55
C LEU A 145 -0.35 -12.36 -13.80
N GLY A 146 -0.20 -13.30 -14.71
CA GLY A 146 0.56 -13.09 -15.95
C GLY A 146 0.29 -14.17 -16.97
N ASP A 147 1.00 -14.10 -18.09
CA ASP A 147 0.91 -15.12 -19.15
C ASP A 147 2.08 -16.11 -19.06
N ASP A 148 3.22 -15.65 -18.56
CA ASP A 148 4.45 -16.44 -18.45
C ASP A 148 4.79 -16.74 -16.97
N PRO A 149 4.75 -18.02 -16.57
CA PRO A 149 5.17 -18.45 -15.23
C PRO A 149 6.61 -18.05 -14.86
N ALA A 150 7.53 -18.06 -15.83
CA ALA A 150 8.92 -17.72 -15.58
C ALA A 150 9.07 -16.23 -15.26
N GLN A 151 8.32 -15.36 -15.93
CA GLN A 151 8.30 -13.94 -15.62
C GLN A 151 7.75 -13.68 -14.22
N LEU A 152 6.69 -14.36 -13.80
CA LEU A 152 6.14 -14.22 -12.45
C LEU A 152 7.14 -14.63 -11.37
N LEU A 153 7.95 -15.66 -11.63
CA LEU A 153 9.01 -16.07 -10.72
C LEU A 153 10.14 -15.04 -10.66
N ASN A 154 10.55 -14.48 -11.79
CA ASN A 154 11.53 -13.38 -11.83
C ASN A 154 11.03 -12.16 -11.05
N ASP A 155 9.78 -11.78 -11.24
CA ASP A 155 9.16 -10.67 -10.47
C ASP A 155 9.14 -10.94 -8.96
N LEU A 156 8.95 -12.19 -8.54
CA LEU A 156 9.05 -12.59 -7.14
C LEU A 156 10.48 -12.50 -6.61
N GLN A 157 11.46 -12.97 -7.39
CA GLN A 157 12.88 -12.89 -7.06
C GLN A 157 13.34 -11.44 -6.93
N ASP A 158 12.92 -10.56 -7.84
CA ASP A 158 13.23 -9.12 -7.78
C ASP A 158 12.62 -8.47 -6.54
N GLN A 159 11.41 -8.88 -6.17
CA GLN A 159 10.73 -8.37 -4.98
C GLN A 159 11.43 -8.80 -3.67
N PHE A 160 11.93 -10.03 -3.63
CA PHE A 160 12.53 -10.66 -2.45
C PHE A 160 13.95 -11.16 -2.75
N ALA A 161 14.76 -10.32 -3.37
CA ALA A 161 16.07 -10.68 -3.92
C ALA A 161 17.03 -11.40 -2.98
N ASN A 162 16.86 -11.24 -1.66
CA ASN A 162 17.71 -11.85 -0.64
C ASN A 162 16.94 -12.79 0.31
N ALA A 163 15.67 -13.12 -0.02
CA ALA A 163 14.93 -14.14 0.70
C ALA A 163 15.27 -15.54 0.16
N GLU A 164 15.15 -16.51 1.02
CA GLU A 164 15.13 -17.90 0.59
C GLU A 164 13.77 -18.20 -0.03
N LEU A 165 13.73 -18.45 -1.34
CA LEU A 165 12.52 -18.80 -2.06
C LEU A 165 12.43 -20.33 -2.15
N ILE A 166 11.38 -20.89 -1.54
CA ILE A 166 11.16 -22.34 -1.51
C ILE A 166 9.91 -22.67 -2.30
N GLY A 167 10.05 -23.53 -3.31
CA GLY A 167 8.91 -24.11 -4.01
C GLY A 167 8.05 -24.89 -3.02
N ALA A 168 6.75 -24.63 -3.04
CA ALA A 168 5.84 -25.10 -2.00
C ALA A 168 5.52 -26.59 -2.08
N ASP A 169 5.24 -27.17 -0.94
CA ASP A 169 4.80 -28.55 -0.75
C ASP A 169 3.25 -28.69 -0.88
N SER A 170 2.75 -29.91 -0.65
CA SER A 170 1.33 -30.24 -0.75
C SER A 170 0.40 -29.39 0.15
N ARG A 171 0.90 -28.80 1.27
CA ARG A 171 0.10 -27.90 2.12
C ARG A 171 -0.16 -26.56 1.44
N PHE A 172 0.79 -26.14 0.63
CA PHE A 172 0.66 -24.89 -0.11
C PHE A 172 -0.26 -25.04 -1.33
N GLU A 173 -0.42 -26.27 -1.85
CA GLU A 173 -1.39 -26.57 -2.91
C GLU A 173 -2.82 -26.19 -2.51
N GLN A 174 -3.17 -26.34 -1.24
CA GLN A 174 -4.47 -25.91 -0.73
C GLN A 174 -4.64 -24.39 -0.80
N LEU A 175 -3.59 -23.63 -0.47
CA LEU A 175 -3.62 -22.17 -0.53
C LEU A 175 -3.78 -21.69 -1.98
N ILE A 176 -2.99 -22.24 -2.91
CA ILE A 176 -3.11 -21.86 -4.32
C ILE A 176 -4.47 -22.28 -4.88
N ALA A 177 -5.00 -23.42 -4.49
CA ALA A 177 -6.33 -23.87 -4.89
C ALA A 177 -7.44 -22.94 -4.40
N GLN A 178 -7.33 -22.40 -3.17
CA GLN A 178 -8.26 -21.39 -2.66
C GLN A 178 -8.20 -20.09 -3.47
N VAL A 179 -7.01 -19.62 -3.81
CA VAL A 179 -6.85 -18.40 -4.62
C VAL A 179 -7.37 -18.59 -6.03
N VAL A 180 -7.02 -19.71 -6.68
CA VAL A 180 -7.54 -20.07 -8.00
C VAL A 180 -9.07 -20.24 -7.96
N GLY A 181 -9.60 -20.97 -6.97
CA GLY A 181 -11.03 -21.15 -6.78
C GLY A 181 -11.78 -19.80 -6.65
N PHE A 182 -11.21 -18.85 -5.92
CA PHE A 182 -11.77 -17.49 -5.84
C PHE A 182 -11.73 -16.76 -7.19
N VAL A 183 -10.65 -16.89 -7.98
CA VAL A 183 -10.57 -16.28 -9.31
C VAL A 183 -11.61 -16.86 -10.25
N GLU A 184 -11.85 -18.19 -10.19
CA GLU A 184 -12.85 -18.87 -11.01
C GLU A 184 -14.28 -18.59 -10.54
N GLN A 185 -14.48 -18.54 -9.22
CA GLN A 185 -15.79 -18.38 -8.60
C GLN A 185 -15.72 -17.40 -7.42
N PRO A 186 -15.80 -16.08 -7.67
CA PRO A 186 -15.68 -15.05 -6.63
C PRO A 186 -16.69 -15.16 -5.47
N ALA A 187 -17.82 -15.86 -5.69
CA ALA A 187 -18.82 -16.13 -4.66
C ALA A 187 -18.28 -16.92 -3.46
N LEU A 188 -17.23 -17.72 -3.65
CA LEU A 188 -16.58 -18.48 -2.57
C LEU A 188 -15.96 -17.58 -1.49
N GLY A 189 -15.71 -16.32 -1.82
CA GLY A 189 -14.97 -15.41 -0.95
C GLY A 189 -13.49 -15.79 -0.82
N LEU A 190 -12.66 -14.88 -0.35
CA LEU A 190 -11.25 -15.13 -0.11
C LEU A 190 -10.85 -14.51 1.24
N ASN A 191 -10.71 -15.36 2.27
CA ASN A 191 -10.27 -14.93 3.59
C ASN A 191 -8.91 -15.55 3.91
N LEU A 192 -7.86 -14.80 3.63
CA LEU A 192 -6.47 -15.21 3.84
C LEU A 192 -5.77 -14.23 4.79
N PRO A 193 -4.89 -14.73 5.67
CA PRO A 193 -3.97 -13.86 6.37
C PRO A 193 -3.01 -13.23 5.35
N LEU A 194 -2.96 -11.90 5.32
CA LEU A 194 -2.13 -11.16 4.38
C LEU A 194 -0.94 -10.54 5.11
N ASP A 195 0.25 -10.68 4.53
CA ASP A 195 1.45 -9.94 4.90
C ASP A 195 1.59 -8.72 3.97
N VAL A 196 0.81 -7.68 4.27
CA VAL A 196 0.73 -6.47 3.46
C VAL A 196 1.92 -5.56 3.75
N GLN A 197 2.64 -5.17 2.71
CA GLN A 197 3.81 -4.28 2.80
C GLN A 197 3.54 -2.99 2.04
N GLY A 198 3.39 -1.88 2.76
CA GLY A 198 3.09 -0.60 2.15
C GLY A 198 3.35 0.59 3.06
N THR A 199 3.13 1.79 2.53
CA THR A 199 3.07 3.00 3.34
C THR A 199 1.78 3.02 4.15
N ALA A 200 1.72 3.78 5.24
CA ALA A 200 0.49 3.94 6.01
C ALA A 200 -0.70 4.43 5.15
N PHE A 201 -0.43 5.22 4.10
CA PHE A 201 -1.46 5.65 3.15
C PHE A 201 -1.92 4.48 2.27
N GLN A 202 -0.97 3.70 1.72
CA GLN A 202 -1.28 2.53 0.90
C GLN A 202 -2.08 1.49 1.70
N GLU A 203 -1.68 1.20 2.94
CA GLU A 203 -2.39 0.27 3.82
C GLU A 203 -3.84 0.71 4.06
N ARG A 204 -4.08 2.00 4.30
CA ARG A 204 -5.45 2.54 4.43
C ARG A 204 -6.27 2.37 3.16
N VAL A 205 -5.67 2.64 1.99
CA VAL A 205 -6.32 2.43 0.69
C VAL A 205 -6.64 0.94 0.52
N TRP A 206 -5.68 0.06 0.76
CA TRP A 206 -5.86 -1.37 0.59
C TRP A 206 -6.87 -1.97 1.56
N GLN A 207 -6.94 -1.47 2.79
CA GLN A 207 -7.99 -1.85 3.74
C GLN A 207 -9.37 -1.43 3.23
N ALA A 208 -9.53 -0.19 2.77
CA ALA A 208 -10.78 0.28 2.18
C ALA A 208 -11.19 -0.51 0.92
N LEU A 209 -10.20 -0.96 0.12
CA LEU A 209 -10.47 -1.83 -1.03
C LEU A 209 -11.01 -3.20 -0.61
N ARG A 210 -10.48 -3.79 0.45
CA ARG A 210 -10.95 -5.09 0.96
C ARG A 210 -12.39 -5.07 1.48
N GLU A 211 -12.88 -3.89 1.84
CA GLU A 211 -14.27 -3.67 2.28
C GLU A 211 -15.25 -3.52 1.09
N VAL A 212 -14.75 -3.40 -0.15
CA VAL A 212 -15.60 -3.36 -1.35
C VAL A 212 -16.08 -4.77 -1.68
N PRO A 213 -17.41 -5.05 -1.63
CA PRO A 213 -17.93 -6.37 -1.94
C PRO A 213 -17.66 -6.80 -3.39
N ALA A 214 -17.64 -8.11 -3.64
CA ALA A 214 -17.65 -8.66 -4.98
C ALA A 214 -18.89 -8.16 -5.76
N GLY A 215 -18.71 -7.89 -7.05
CA GLY A 215 -19.76 -7.32 -7.91
C GLY A 215 -19.95 -5.80 -7.78
N GLN A 216 -19.41 -5.16 -6.74
CA GLN A 216 -19.49 -3.71 -6.59
C GLN A 216 -18.28 -3.04 -7.24
N ARG A 217 -18.54 -2.00 -8.05
CA ARG A 217 -17.52 -1.12 -8.61
C ARG A 217 -17.52 0.20 -7.85
N VAL A 218 -16.34 0.74 -7.61
CA VAL A 218 -16.15 2.03 -6.94
C VAL A 218 -15.16 2.88 -7.74
N SER A 219 -15.25 4.20 -7.64
CA SER A 219 -14.28 5.08 -8.26
C SER A 219 -13.09 5.34 -7.34
N TYR A 220 -11.98 5.84 -7.92
CA TYR A 220 -10.85 6.33 -7.11
C TYR A 220 -11.27 7.45 -6.15
N THR A 221 -12.27 8.23 -6.53
CA THR A 221 -12.84 9.30 -5.69
C THR A 221 -13.56 8.70 -4.48
N ASP A 222 -14.38 7.66 -4.68
CA ASP A 222 -15.11 7.00 -3.58
C ASP A 222 -14.15 6.41 -2.56
N ILE A 223 -13.07 5.79 -3.00
CA ILE A 223 -12.02 5.29 -2.10
C ILE A 223 -11.33 6.46 -1.38
N ALA A 224 -11.02 7.56 -2.09
CA ALA A 224 -10.42 8.74 -1.46
C ALA A 224 -11.34 9.34 -0.38
N GLU A 225 -12.65 9.37 -0.61
CA GLU A 225 -13.64 9.82 0.36
C GLU A 225 -13.74 8.86 1.56
N ARG A 226 -13.83 7.54 1.32
CA ARG A 226 -13.89 6.50 2.37
C ARG A 226 -12.70 6.57 3.32
N ILE A 227 -11.50 6.82 2.81
CA ILE A 227 -10.30 6.98 3.65
C ILE A 227 -10.17 8.39 4.27
N GLY A 228 -11.16 9.28 4.09
CA GLY A 228 -11.13 10.65 4.59
C GLY A 228 -10.08 11.55 3.92
N ALA A 229 -9.75 11.27 2.66
CA ALA A 229 -8.75 12.01 1.87
C ALA A 229 -9.29 12.36 0.46
N PRO A 230 -10.42 13.09 0.33
CA PRO A 230 -11.14 13.27 -0.94
C PRO A 230 -10.29 13.92 -2.05
N LYS A 231 -9.24 14.68 -1.69
CA LYS A 231 -8.33 15.30 -2.65
C LYS A 231 -7.18 14.39 -3.09
N ALA A 232 -7.03 13.21 -2.48
CA ALA A 232 -5.91 12.30 -2.71
C ALA A 232 -6.16 11.27 -3.83
N VAL A 233 -7.04 11.55 -4.79
CA VAL A 233 -7.46 10.61 -5.85
C VAL A 233 -6.28 10.03 -6.63
N ARG A 234 -5.29 10.87 -6.98
CA ARG A 234 -4.07 10.40 -7.68
C ARG A 234 -3.22 9.48 -6.79
N ALA A 235 -3.11 9.79 -5.49
CA ALA A 235 -2.37 8.94 -4.55
C ALA A 235 -3.08 7.60 -4.33
N VAL A 236 -4.42 7.56 -4.34
CA VAL A 236 -5.23 6.33 -4.34
C VAL A 236 -4.93 5.50 -5.59
N ALA A 237 -4.89 6.11 -6.77
CA ALA A 237 -4.54 5.41 -8.01
C ALA A 237 -3.13 4.81 -7.96
N LEU A 238 -2.14 5.54 -7.43
CA LEU A 238 -0.78 5.04 -7.22
C LEU A 238 -0.74 3.90 -6.19
N ALA A 239 -1.54 3.98 -5.12
CA ALA A 239 -1.66 2.89 -4.15
C ALA A 239 -2.28 1.62 -4.78
N CYS A 240 -3.29 1.77 -5.64
CA CYS A 240 -3.84 0.65 -6.43
C CYS A 240 -2.77 0.04 -7.35
N ALA A 241 -1.99 0.85 -8.04
CA ALA A 241 -0.90 0.39 -8.91
C ALA A 241 0.25 -0.29 -8.13
N ALA A 242 0.47 0.10 -6.88
CA ALA A 242 1.49 -0.49 -6.01
C ALA A 242 1.04 -1.81 -5.33
N ASN A 243 -0.23 -2.22 -5.46
CA ASN A 243 -0.72 -3.47 -4.91
C ASN A 243 0.01 -4.66 -5.55
N ARG A 244 0.53 -5.55 -4.71
CA ARG A 244 1.24 -6.79 -5.10
C ARG A 244 0.50 -8.07 -4.73
N ILE A 245 -0.69 -7.94 -4.15
CA ILE A 245 -1.53 -9.04 -3.73
C ILE A 245 -2.83 -8.97 -4.53
N ALA A 246 -2.76 -9.42 -5.79
CA ALA A 246 -3.91 -9.43 -6.70
C ALA A 246 -5.11 -10.15 -6.07
N VAL A 247 -6.28 -9.77 -6.44
CA VAL A 247 -7.58 -10.32 -6.05
C VAL A 247 -7.88 -10.28 -4.56
N ALA A 248 -6.94 -10.65 -3.67
CA ALA A 248 -7.11 -10.55 -2.22
C ALA A 248 -7.16 -9.09 -1.72
N ILE A 249 -6.50 -8.18 -2.44
CA ILE A 249 -6.72 -6.73 -2.34
C ILE A 249 -7.36 -6.30 -3.67
N PRO A 250 -8.70 -6.13 -3.74
CA PRO A 250 -9.44 -6.10 -5.00
C PRO A 250 -9.38 -4.73 -5.70
N CYS A 251 -8.17 -4.27 -6.05
CA CYS A 251 -8.00 -3.01 -6.79
C CYS A 251 -8.57 -3.07 -8.22
N HIS A 252 -8.94 -4.24 -8.74
CA HIS A 252 -9.70 -4.39 -9.98
C HIS A 252 -11.10 -3.80 -9.88
N ARG A 253 -11.72 -3.71 -8.68
CA ARG A 253 -13.04 -3.11 -8.45
C ARG A 253 -13.03 -1.58 -8.56
N VAL A 254 -11.84 -0.95 -8.64
CA VAL A 254 -11.74 0.51 -8.78
C VAL A 254 -11.69 0.88 -10.25
N VAL A 255 -12.67 1.69 -10.68
CA VAL A 255 -12.81 2.19 -12.05
C VAL A 255 -12.75 3.71 -12.07
N ARG A 256 -12.70 4.32 -13.24
CA ARG A 256 -12.89 5.77 -13.39
C ARG A 256 -14.35 6.16 -13.14
N ARG A 257 -14.60 7.43 -12.89
CA ARG A 257 -15.94 7.97 -12.66
C ARG A 257 -16.88 7.83 -13.87
N ASP A 258 -16.31 7.82 -15.06
CA ASP A 258 -17.00 7.58 -16.34
C ASP A 258 -17.23 6.09 -16.65
N GLY A 259 -16.79 5.19 -15.74
CA GLY A 259 -16.90 3.74 -15.88
C GLY A 259 -15.75 3.11 -16.66
N ASP A 260 -14.80 3.89 -17.18
CA ASP A 260 -13.61 3.36 -17.84
C ASP A 260 -12.76 2.54 -16.86
N LEU A 261 -12.27 1.38 -17.31
CA LEU A 261 -11.55 0.43 -16.47
C LEU A 261 -10.23 0.99 -15.95
N SER A 262 -9.61 1.94 -16.65
CA SER A 262 -8.29 2.48 -16.36
C SER A 262 -7.19 1.40 -16.21
N GLY A 263 -6.01 1.79 -15.74
CA GLY A 263 -4.89 0.85 -15.58
C GLY A 263 -5.14 -0.24 -14.53
N TYR A 264 -4.53 -1.38 -14.75
CA TYR A 264 -4.42 -2.49 -13.80
C TYR A 264 -3.02 -3.09 -13.90
N ARG A 265 -2.39 -3.38 -12.76
CA ARG A 265 -1.00 -3.86 -12.74
C ARG A 265 -0.78 -5.11 -13.58
N TRP A 266 -1.77 -6.00 -13.59
CA TRP A 266 -1.72 -7.29 -14.28
C TRP A 266 -2.48 -7.29 -15.62
N GLY A 267 -2.72 -6.09 -16.20
CA GLY A 267 -3.38 -5.92 -17.49
C GLY A 267 -4.88 -5.63 -17.39
N VAL A 268 -5.33 -4.70 -18.23
CA VAL A 268 -6.74 -4.22 -18.23
C VAL A 268 -7.71 -5.34 -18.61
N GLU A 269 -7.29 -6.28 -19.46
CA GLU A 269 -8.11 -7.40 -19.87
C GLU A 269 -8.44 -8.34 -18.70
N ARG A 270 -7.46 -8.67 -17.85
CA ARG A 270 -7.70 -9.43 -16.62
C ARG A 270 -8.62 -8.71 -15.65
N LYS A 271 -8.50 -7.38 -15.58
CA LYS A 271 -9.43 -6.54 -14.78
C LYS A 271 -10.86 -6.67 -15.28
N ARG A 272 -11.06 -6.62 -16.61
CA ARG A 272 -12.38 -6.77 -17.24
C ARG A 272 -12.98 -8.12 -16.88
N GLN A 273 -12.24 -9.20 -17.08
CA GLN A 273 -12.70 -10.56 -16.81
C GLN A 273 -13.05 -10.79 -15.34
N LEU A 274 -12.24 -10.23 -14.40
CA LEU A 274 -12.56 -10.28 -12.97
C LEU A 274 -13.89 -9.60 -12.66
N LEU A 275 -14.11 -8.40 -13.20
CA LEU A 275 -15.34 -7.63 -12.98
C LEU A 275 -16.57 -8.32 -13.60
N GLU A 276 -16.43 -8.94 -14.77
CA GLU A 276 -17.50 -9.70 -15.44
C GLU A 276 -17.92 -10.91 -14.61
N ARG A 277 -16.96 -11.66 -14.09
CA ARG A 277 -17.21 -12.82 -13.22
C ARG A 277 -17.89 -12.44 -11.92
N GLU A 278 -17.51 -11.31 -11.33
CA GLU A 278 -18.14 -10.79 -10.11
C GLU A 278 -19.57 -10.29 -10.37
N THR A 279 -19.87 -9.79 -11.58
CA THR A 279 -21.22 -9.32 -11.95
C THR A 279 -22.17 -10.48 -12.26
N ALA A 280 -21.64 -11.64 -12.62
CA ALA A 280 -22.42 -12.86 -12.89
C ALA A 280 -22.84 -13.60 -11.59
N LEU A 281 -22.54 -13.04 -10.41
CA LEU A 281 -23.00 -13.59 -9.13
C LEU A 281 -24.52 -13.41 -9.01
N PRO A 282 -25.27 -14.46 -8.57
CA PRO A 282 -26.72 -14.40 -8.42
C PRO A 282 -27.16 -13.44 -7.34
#